data_05ea807f2c6fba68dd3088c3db024c8e
#
_entry.id   05ea807f2c6fba68dd3088c3db024c8e
#
_cell.length_a   1.000
_cell.length_b   1.000
_cell.length_c   1.000
_cell.angle_alpha   90.00
_cell.angle_beta   90.00
_cell.angle_gamma   90.00
#
_symmetry.space_group_name_H-M   'P 1'
#
loop_
_entity.id
_entity.type
_entity.pdbx_description
1 polymer ?
#
loop_
_entity_poly.entity_id
_entity_poly.type
_entity_poly.pdbx_seq_one_letter_code
_entity_poly.pdbx_strand_id
1 'polypeptide(L)'
;MNIAVTGDQFLWTEKYRPQTVNECILPQHVKDTFNEYVKKGELPVFLLDGTAGVGKTTVAKALCKEIGAEYLFINGSDEGRSIDVLRTTIKGFASSVSLYDSPKVVIIDEADYMNAQSVQPALRSFIEEYSSNCRFIFTCNYKNRIIEPLRSRCTIVDFRLDNKDKADMAGQFFKRATQILKLENIEFEPKVVAEIITKYFPDYRKVLSELQRYSVSGKIDSGILVNLSDESYKELFKMMKDRDFKNVRIWVGKNADTDVTRLFRQFYDSAINILEPSSIPTLILTLADYQYKAAFVADAELNVMACMVEVMSNCRFL
;
A
#
# COMPACT_ATOMS: atom_id res chain seq x y z
N MET A 1 -22.91 -8.27 3.10
CA MET A 1 -22.20 -7.28 3.93
C MET A 1 -22.76 -5.90 3.59
N ASN A 2 -23.28 -5.16 4.54
CA ASN A 2 -23.64 -3.78 4.32
C ASN A 2 -22.34 -2.97 4.29
N ILE A 3 -22.10 -2.23 3.21
CA ILE A 3 -20.94 -1.32 3.13
C ILE A 3 -21.38 -0.01 3.78
N ALA A 4 -20.71 0.39 4.87
CA ALA A 4 -20.91 1.72 5.46
C ALA A 4 -20.39 2.78 4.48
N VAL A 5 -21.22 3.78 4.19
CA VAL A 5 -20.84 4.94 3.36
C VAL A 5 -20.59 6.11 4.29
N THR A 6 -19.35 6.58 4.35
CA THR A 6 -18.97 7.75 5.13
C THR A 6 -19.09 9.02 4.27
N GLY A 7 -20.22 9.70 4.39
CA GLY A 7 -20.38 11.08 3.92
C GLY A 7 -20.10 11.37 2.43
N ASP A 8 -20.14 12.66 2.10
CA ASP A 8 -19.92 13.24 0.76
C ASP A 8 -18.43 13.26 0.34
N GLN A 9 -17.71 12.17 0.51
CA GLN A 9 -16.29 12.09 0.12
C GLN A 9 -16.18 11.59 -1.32
N PHE A 10 -15.46 12.35 -2.15
CA PHE A 10 -15.23 12.00 -3.56
C PHE A 10 -14.38 10.74 -3.74
N LEU A 11 -13.35 10.55 -2.90
CA LEU A 11 -12.43 9.42 -3.05
C LEU A 11 -13.04 8.13 -2.49
N TRP A 12 -13.15 7.10 -3.31
CA TRP A 12 -13.69 5.79 -2.91
C TRP A 12 -12.90 5.14 -1.77
N THR A 13 -11.60 5.40 -1.69
CA THR A 13 -10.75 4.93 -0.59
C THR A 13 -11.17 5.46 0.77
N GLU A 14 -11.80 6.64 0.82
CA GLU A 14 -12.32 7.23 2.05
C GLU A 14 -13.82 6.97 2.20
N LYS A 15 -14.60 7.18 1.12
CA LYS A 15 -16.07 6.97 1.10
C LYS A 15 -16.46 5.55 1.53
N TYR A 16 -15.70 4.54 1.11
CA TYR A 16 -15.96 3.12 1.39
C TYR A 16 -14.96 2.53 2.40
N ARG A 17 -14.34 3.37 3.23
CA ARG A 17 -13.43 2.91 4.27
C ARG A 17 -14.18 2.05 5.29
N PRO A 18 -13.75 0.80 5.58
CA PRO A 18 -14.33 -0.02 6.64
C PRO A 18 -14.42 0.72 7.97
N GLN A 19 -15.56 0.59 8.65
CA GLN A 19 -15.85 1.23 9.92
C GLN A 19 -15.75 0.26 11.10
N THR A 20 -15.81 -1.05 10.83
CA THR A 20 -15.70 -2.11 11.82
C THR A 20 -14.63 -3.11 11.43
N VAL A 21 -14.11 -3.86 12.39
CA VAL A 21 -13.14 -4.94 12.18
C VAL A 21 -13.72 -6.01 11.23
N ASN A 22 -15.01 -6.29 11.37
CA ASN A 22 -15.70 -7.29 10.54
C ASN A 22 -15.79 -6.87 9.06
N GLU A 23 -15.88 -5.57 8.78
CA GLU A 23 -15.84 -5.03 7.43
C GLU A 23 -14.43 -5.04 6.82
N CYS A 24 -13.39 -5.08 7.64
CA CYS A 24 -12.01 -5.16 7.18
C CYS A 24 -11.73 -6.53 6.55
N ILE A 25 -10.99 -6.52 5.45
CA ILE A 25 -10.52 -7.74 4.81
C ILE A 25 -9.16 -8.10 5.41
N LEU A 26 -9.15 -9.11 6.24
CA LEU A 26 -8.01 -9.57 7.04
C LEU A 26 -7.98 -11.10 7.06
N PRO A 27 -6.81 -11.72 7.30
CA PRO A 27 -6.75 -13.12 7.64
C PRO A 27 -7.66 -13.44 8.83
N GLN A 28 -8.37 -14.58 8.79
CA GLN A 28 -9.40 -14.88 9.78
C GLN A 28 -8.87 -14.87 11.21
N HIS A 29 -7.68 -15.44 11.44
CA HIS A 29 -7.05 -15.47 12.77
C HIS A 29 -6.76 -14.06 13.33
N VAL A 30 -6.38 -13.12 12.45
CA VAL A 30 -6.15 -11.71 12.85
C VAL A 30 -7.47 -11.04 13.18
N LYS A 31 -8.51 -11.30 12.37
CA LYS A 31 -9.86 -10.76 12.61
C LYS A 31 -10.43 -11.26 13.92
N ASP A 32 -10.30 -12.54 14.21
CA ASP A 32 -10.77 -13.16 15.46
C ASP A 32 -10.06 -12.55 16.68
N THR A 33 -8.75 -12.38 16.60
CA THR A 33 -7.95 -11.72 17.64
C THR A 33 -8.43 -10.28 17.90
N PHE A 34 -8.65 -9.49 16.88
CA PHE A 34 -9.15 -8.13 17.06
C PHE A 34 -10.57 -8.09 17.62
N ASN A 35 -11.45 -9.00 17.18
CA ASN A 35 -12.81 -9.10 17.72
C ASN A 35 -12.81 -9.47 19.21
N GLU A 36 -11.85 -10.26 19.69
CA GLU A 36 -11.70 -10.55 21.12
C GLU A 36 -11.34 -9.29 21.92
N TYR A 37 -10.42 -8.46 21.42
CA TYR A 37 -10.09 -7.18 22.06
C TYR A 37 -11.28 -6.22 22.07
N VAL A 38 -12.01 -6.15 20.96
CA VAL A 38 -13.24 -5.33 20.89
C VAL A 38 -14.26 -5.79 21.93
N LYS A 39 -14.47 -7.09 22.10
CA LYS A 39 -15.39 -7.64 23.13
C LYS A 39 -14.94 -7.32 24.56
N LYS A 40 -13.63 -7.28 24.81
CA LYS A 40 -13.06 -6.92 26.12
C LYS A 40 -13.12 -5.42 26.41
N GLY A 41 -13.26 -4.59 25.36
CA GLY A 41 -13.21 -3.13 25.47
C GLY A 41 -11.82 -2.57 25.78
N GLU A 42 -10.78 -3.40 25.72
CA GLU A 42 -9.40 -3.03 26.04
C GLU A 42 -8.46 -3.41 24.91
N LEU A 43 -7.49 -2.54 24.63
CA LEU A 43 -6.46 -2.77 23.63
C LEU A 43 -5.07 -2.85 24.29
N PRO A 44 -4.22 -3.76 23.86
CA PRO A 44 -2.78 -3.66 24.15
C PRO A 44 -2.15 -2.56 23.30
N VAL A 45 -0.87 -2.32 23.51
CA VAL A 45 -0.08 -1.51 22.57
C VAL A 45 0.17 -2.33 21.32
N PHE A 46 -0.33 -1.88 20.17
CA PHE A 46 -0.15 -2.57 18.90
C PHE A 46 0.95 -1.99 18.03
N LEU A 47 1.66 -2.86 17.31
CA LEU A 47 2.46 -2.52 16.14
C LEU A 47 1.93 -3.30 14.93
N LEU A 48 1.26 -2.60 14.02
CA LEU A 48 0.69 -3.17 12.80
C LEU A 48 1.73 -3.06 11.67
N ASP A 49 2.37 -4.18 11.32
CA ASP A 49 3.43 -4.26 10.31
C ASP A 49 2.88 -4.82 8.99
N GLY A 50 3.26 -4.25 7.86
CA GLY A 50 2.89 -4.77 6.53
C GLY A 50 3.08 -3.73 5.43
N THR A 51 2.95 -4.15 4.19
CA THR A 51 3.11 -3.27 3.01
C THR A 51 2.07 -2.15 2.96
N ALA A 52 2.31 -1.13 2.13
CA ALA A 52 1.35 -0.05 1.93
C ALA A 52 0.02 -0.57 1.36
N GLY A 53 -1.09 0.10 1.71
CA GLY A 53 -2.42 -0.18 1.14
C GLY A 53 -3.15 -1.41 1.68
N VAL A 54 -2.56 -2.21 2.60
CA VAL A 54 -3.18 -3.43 3.17
C VAL A 54 -4.22 -3.18 4.27
N GLY A 55 -4.49 -1.92 4.62
CA GLY A 55 -5.56 -1.57 5.57
C GLY A 55 -5.14 -1.37 7.03
N LYS A 56 -3.84 -1.28 7.37
CA LYS A 56 -3.36 -1.08 8.76
C LYS A 56 -4.02 0.09 9.47
N THR A 57 -3.95 1.29 8.89
CA THR A 57 -4.56 2.52 9.43
C THR A 57 -6.08 2.39 9.52
N THR A 58 -6.70 1.70 8.57
CA THR A 58 -8.15 1.45 8.56
C THR A 58 -8.56 0.59 9.74
N VAL A 59 -7.84 -0.49 10.01
CA VAL A 59 -8.10 -1.37 11.16
C VAL A 59 -7.87 -0.63 12.47
N ALA A 60 -6.80 0.15 12.60
CA ALA A 60 -6.54 0.96 13.79
C ALA A 60 -7.72 1.88 14.12
N LYS A 61 -8.25 2.58 13.11
CA LYS A 61 -9.42 3.47 13.28
C LYS A 61 -10.70 2.67 13.58
N ALA A 62 -10.91 1.52 12.91
CA ALA A 62 -12.07 0.66 13.16
C ALA A 62 -12.08 0.11 14.59
N LEU A 63 -10.94 -0.35 15.10
CA LEU A 63 -10.79 -0.78 16.49
C LEU A 63 -11.19 0.32 17.49
N CYS A 64 -10.65 1.52 17.31
CA CYS A 64 -10.99 2.65 18.18
C CYS A 64 -12.50 2.96 18.16
N LYS A 65 -13.10 2.92 16.97
CA LYS A 65 -14.52 3.19 16.80
C LYS A 65 -15.40 2.14 17.47
N GLU A 66 -15.07 0.85 17.33
CA GLU A 66 -15.88 -0.24 17.90
C GLU A 66 -15.82 -0.31 19.43
N ILE A 67 -14.67 0.06 20.03
CA ILE A 67 -14.57 0.13 21.50
C ILE A 67 -15.03 1.49 22.07
N GLY A 68 -15.49 2.40 21.23
CA GLY A 68 -15.89 3.75 21.65
C GLY A 68 -14.75 4.61 22.17
N ALA A 69 -13.51 4.38 21.73
CA ALA A 69 -12.34 5.12 22.18
C ALA A 69 -12.26 6.51 21.55
N GLU A 70 -11.89 7.49 22.35
CA GLU A 70 -11.35 8.74 21.85
C GLU A 70 -9.95 8.49 21.30
N TYR A 71 -9.64 8.93 20.08
CA TYR A 71 -8.30 8.75 19.56
C TYR A 71 -7.67 10.01 19.00
N LEU A 72 -6.39 10.15 19.27
CA LEU A 72 -5.50 11.13 18.64
C LEU A 72 -4.78 10.44 17.47
N PHE A 73 -4.86 11.04 16.28
CA PHE A 73 -4.18 10.53 15.09
C PHE A 73 -2.96 11.40 14.77
N ILE A 74 -1.79 10.78 14.66
CA ILE A 74 -0.51 11.44 14.36
C ILE A 74 0.11 10.74 13.17
N ASN A 75 0.53 11.50 12.15
CA ASN A 75 1.30 10.97 11.04
C ASN A 75 2.80 11.10 11.35
N GLY A 76 3.50 9.95 11.43
CA GLY A 76 4.93 9.88 11.72
C GLY A 76 5.82 10.46 10.62
N SER A 77 5.35 10.49 9.39
CA SER A 77 6.09 11.05 8.25
C SER A 77 6.06 12.58 8.19
N ASP A 78 5.11 13.22 8.88
CA ASP A 78 4.90 14.68 8.87
C ASP A 78 5.02 15.28 10.28
N GLU A 79 3.97 15.22 11.08
CA GLU A 79 3.91 15.79 12.42
C GLU A 79 4.86 15.09 13.40
N GLY A 80 5.13 13.81 13.20
CA GLY A 80 5.99 12.99 14.03
C GLY A 80 7.49 13.29 13.95
N ARG A 81 7.93 14.29 13.17
CA ARG A 81 9.34 14.65 13.03
C ARG A 81 9.85 15.50 14.18
N SER A 82 8.98 16.28 14.81
CA SER A 82 9.33 17.15 15.95
C SER A 82 8.97 16.49 17.28
N ILE A 83 9.99 16.19 18.08
CA ILE A 83 9.81 15.58 19.41
C ILE A 83 9.02 16.47 20.37
N ASP A 84 9.18 17.80 20.29
CA ASP A 84 8.53 18.74 21.21
C ASP A 84 7.04 18.87 20.90
N VAL A 85 6.67 18.94 19.61
CA VAL A 85 5.27 18.94 19.17
C VAL A 85 4.59 17.64 19.61
N LEU A 86 5.24 16.51 19.36
CA LEU A 86 4.74 15.18 19.74
C LEU A 86 4.54 15.06 21.25
N ARG A 87 5.54 15.49 22.03
CA ARG A 87 5.48 15.47 23.49
C ARG A 87 4.33 16.32 24.02
N THR A 88 4.17 17.54 23.53
CA THR A 88 3.09 18.45 23.96
C THR A 88 1.72 17.91 23.58
N THR A 89 1.56 17.41 22.34
CA THR A 89 0.29 16.91 21.84
C THR A 89 -0.13 15.61 22.55
N ILE A 90 0.77 14.64 22.68
CA ILE A 90 0.49 13.37 23.36
C ILE A 90 0.22 13.62 24.85
N LYS A 91 1.04 14.44 25.52
CA LYS A 91 0.85 14.78 26.94
C LYS A 91 -0.51 15.44 27.17
N GLY A 92 -0.85 16.44 26.35
CA GLY A 92 -2.15 17.13 26.44
C GLY A 92 -3.34 16.16 26.29
N PHE A 93 -3.27 15.26 25.30
CA PHE A 93 -4.31 14.27 25.07
C PHE A 93 -4.37 13.21 26.19
N ALA A 94 -3.24 12.61 26.55
CA ALA A 94 -3.17 11.52 27.54
C ALA A 94 -3.48 11.97 28.97
N SER A 95 -3.17 13.25 29.33
CA SER A 95 -3.45 13.80 30.66
C SER A 95 -4.84 14.39 30.80
N SER A 96 -5.59 14.63 29.71
CA SER A 96 -6.96 15.12 29.78
C SER A 96 -7.90 14.02 30.26
N VAL A 97 -8.94 14.38 31.00
CA VAL A 97 -9.98 13.46 31.43
C VAL A 97 -10.99 13.27 30.31
N SER A 98 -11.36 12.01 30.01
CA SER A 98 -12.46 11.76 29.09
C SER A 98 -13.80 12.15 29.76
N LEU A 99 -14.64 12.88 29.03
CA LEU A 99 -15.97 13.29 29.54
C LEU A 99 -16.94 12.10 29.68
N TYR A 100 -16.67 11.01 28.99
CA TYR A 100 -17.55 9.82 28.90
C TYR A 100 -16.90 8.55 29.42
N ASP A 101 -15.81 8.65 30.19
CA ASP A 101 -15.00 7.50 30.64
C ASP A 101 -14.54 6.57 29.50
N SER A 102 -14.40 7.17 28.30
CA SER A 102 -14.02 6.45 27.08
C SER A 102 -12.52 6.14 27.11
N PRO A 103 -12.12 4.95 26.64
CA PRO A 103 -10.71 4.62 26.46
C PRO A 103 -10.01 5.63 25.53
N LYS A 104 -8.76 5.98 25.82
CA LYS A 104 -7.96 6.87 24.98
C LYS A 104 -6.91 6.09 24.20
N VAL A 105 -6.78 6.40 22.94
CA VAL A 105 -5.83 5.75 22.04
C VAL A 105 -5.06 6.79 21.23
N VAL A 106 -3.74 6.66 21.17
CA VAL A 106 -2.90 7.42 20.25
C VAL A 106 -2.55 6.49 19.08
N ILE A 107 -3.01 6.86 17.89
CA ILE A 107 -2.65 6.18 16.64
C ILE A 107 -1.49 6.93 16.01
N ILE A 108 -0.36 6.25 15.85
CA ILE A 108 0.83 6.78 15.17
C ILE A 108 1.01 6.04 13.86
N ASP A 109 0.58 6.68 12.78
CA ASP A 109 0.68 6.13 11.43
C ASP A 109 2.08 6.36 10.86
N GLU A 110 2.59 5.42 10.08
CA GLU A 110 3.92 5.50 9.48
C GLU A 110 5.07 5.74 10.50
N ALA A 111 5.04 5.03 11.63
CA ALA A 111 6.00 5.19 12.72
C ALA A 111 7.46 4.88 12.30
N ASP A 112 7.68 4.14 11.23
CA ASP A 112 8.98 3.83 10.63
C ASP A 112 9.65 5.03 9.95
N TYR A 113 8.95 6.16 9.76
CA TYR A 113 9.53 7.44 9.33
C TYR A 113 9.99 8.33 10.48
N MET A 114 9.64 7.99 11.72
CA MET A 114 10.07 8.73 12.90
C MET A 114 11.55 8.53 13.20
N ASN A 115 12.20 9.59 13.70
CA ASN A 115 13.61 9.54 14.05
C ASN A 115 13.88 8.49 15.15
N ALA A 116 14.74 7.51 14.83
CA ALA A 116 15.08 6.39 15.70
C ALA A 116 15.92 6.79 16.92
N GLN A 117 16.63 7.93 16.87
CA GLN A 117 17.53 8.38 17.94
C GLN A 117 16.85 9.33 18.93
N SER A 118 15.79 10.03 18.53
CA SER A 118 15.14 11.04 19.37
C SER A 118 13.68 10.73 19.65
N VAL A 119 12.87 10.51 18.61
CA VAL A 119 11.42 10.40 18.72
C VAL A 119 10.99 9.03 19.25
N GLN A 120 11.50 7.95 18.67
CA GLN A 120 11.09 6.60 19.07
C GLN A 120 11.46 6.26 20.53
N PRO A 121 12.64 6.69 21.09
CA PRO A 121 12.91 6.54 22.51
C PRO A 121 11.94 7.32 23.42
N ALA A 122 11.50 8.50 23.00
CA ALA A 122 10.50 9.27 23.76
C ALA A 122 9.14 8.57 23.78
N LEU A 123 8.72 7.96 22.65
CA LEU A 123 7.48 7.18 22.58
C LEU A 123 7.50 5.97 23.51
N ARG A 124 8.66 5.31 23.67
CA ARG A 124 8.83 4.26 24.66
C ARG A 124 8.48 4.77 26.07
N SER A 125 9.01 5.93 26.44
CA SER A 125 8.72 6.53 27.76
C SER A 125 7.24 6.89 27.92
N PHE A 126 6.59 7.37 26.85
CA PHE A 126 5.16 7.71 26.89
C PHE A 126 4.26 6.47 27.07
N ILE A 127 4.61 5.34 26.45
CA ILE A 127 3.87 4.09 26.66
C ILE A 127 3.86 3.70 28.14
N GLU A 128 5.00 3.86 28.83
CA GLU A 128 5.11 3.52 30.25
C GLU A 128 4.41 4.58 31.13
N GLU A 129 4.64 5.87 30.87
CA GLU A 129 4.11 7.00 31.65
C GLU A 129 2.59 7.06 31.59
N TYR A 130 1.98 6.80 30.41
CA TYR A 130 0.52 6.93 30.21
C TYR A 130 -0.20 5.59 30.14
N SER A 131 0.43 4.49 30.57
CA SER A 131 -0.12 3.14 30.48
C SER A 131 -1.46 2.94 31.20
N SER A 132 -1.77 3.73 32.22
CA SER A 132 -3.05 3.70 32.94
C SER A 132 -4.19 4.37 32.19
N ASN A 133 -3.90 5.40 31.37
CA ASN A 133 -4.92 6.27 30.79
C ASN A 133 -5.00 6.21 29.27
N CYS A 134 -3.95 5.71 28.60
CA CYS A 134 -3.86 5.77 27.16
C CYS A 134 -3.19 4.51 26.58
N ARG A 135 -3.65 4.08 25.41
CA ARG A 135 -3.04 3.01 24.63
C ARG A 135 -2.46 3.55 23.34
N PHE A 136 -1.56 2.81 22.74
CA PHE A 136 -0.88 3.22 21.52
C PHE A 136 -1.08 2.18 20.43
N ILE A 137 -1.34 2.64 19.20
CA ILE A 137 -1.36 1.80 18.00
C ILE A 137 -0.39 2.41 17.01
N PHE A 138 0.67 1.68 16.71
CA PHE A 138 1.65 2.06 15.70
C PHE A 138 1.35 1.33 14.39
N THR A 139 1.51 2.00 13.25
CA THR A 139 1.60 1.34 11.96
C THR A 139 2.98 1.52 11.36
N CYS A 140 3.47 0.55 10.62
CA CYS A 140 4.73 0.66 9.89
C CYS A 140 4.71 -0.20 8.61
N ASN A 141 5.54 0.20 7.64
CA ASN A 141 5.80 -0.61 6.45
C ASN A 141 7.06 -1.47 6.64
N TYR A 142 7.98 -1.00 7.47
CA TYR A 142 9.28 -1.61 7.73
C TYR A 142 9.55 -1.72 9.24
N LYS A 143 9.15 -2.84 9.87
CA LYS A 143 9.35 -3.06 11.31
C LYS A 143 10.81 -2.98 11.77
N ASN A 144 11.77 -3.23 10.87
CA ASN A 144 13.19 -3.13 11.17
C ASN A 144 13.68 -1.68 11.38
N ARG A 145 12.89 -0.68 10.98
CA ARG A 145 13.14 0.74 11.27
C ARG A 145 12.60 1.19 12.63
N ILE A 146 11.82 0.34 13.30
CA ILE A 146 11.36 0.58 14.66
C ILE A 146 12.39 0.00 15.63
N ILE A 147 12.85 0.79 16.59
CA ILE A 147 13.86 0.37 17.56
C ILE A 147 13.35 -0.79 18.42
N GLU A 148 14.25 -1.71 18.78
CA GLU A 148 13.91 -2.90 19.57
C GLU A 148 13.23 -2.58 20.91
N PRO A 149 13.66 -1.54 21.69
CA PRO A 149 13.01 -1.19 22.95
C PRO A 149 11.55 -0.75 22.80
N LEU A 150 11.17 -0.23 21.64
CA LEU A 150 9.77 0.13 21.33
C LEU A 150 9.00 -1.12 20.89
N ARG A 151 9.58 -1.93 20.01
CA ARG A 151 8.94 -3.16 19.52
C ARG A 151 8.61 -4.15 20.64
N SER A 152 9.52 -4.31 21.60
CA SER A 152 9.34 -5.24 22.72
C SER A 152 8.16 -4.90 23.65
N ARG A 153 7.64 -3.67 23.56
CA ARG A 153 6.45 -3.21 24.29
C ARG A 153 5.15 -3.34 23.51
N CYS A 154 5.25 -3.77 22.25
CA CYS A 154 4.11 -3.86 21.35
C CYS A 154 3.71 -5.31 21.08
N THR A 155 2.41 -5.55 21.01
CA THR A 155 1.86 -6.74 20.38
C THR A 155 1.94 -6.54 18.87
N ILE A 156 2.84 -7.29 18.22
CA ILE A 156 3.08 -7.17 16.78
C ILE A 156 2.03 -7.98 16.03
N VAL A 157 1.32 -7.32 15.11
CA VAL A 157 0.39 -7.97 14.18
C VAL A 157 0.94 -7.79 12.76
N ASP A 158 1.25 -8.92 12.12
CA ASP A 158 1.78 -8.95 10.75
C ASP A 158 0.63 -9.01 9.74
N PHE A 159 0.59 -8.03 8.84
CA PHE A 159 -0.37 -7.94 7.73
C PHE A 159 0.19 -8.53 6.43
N ARG A 160 1.36 -9.18 6.48
CA ARG A 160 1.87 -9.90 5.32
C ARG A 160 1.04 -11.14 5.10
N LEU A 161 0.68 -11.37 3.87
CA LEU A 161 -0.22 -12.45 3.51
C LEU A 161 0.56 -13.72 3.17
N ASP A 162 0.20 -14.79 3.82
CA ASP A 162 0.59 -16.12 3.39
C ASP A 162 -0.14 -16.51 2.09
N ASN A 163 0.45 -17.39 1.31
CA ASN A 163 -0.13 -17.81 0.03
C ASN A 163 -1.52 -18.45 0.19
N LYS A 164 -1.83 -19.01 1.36
CA LYS A 164 -3.13 -19.62 1.66
C LYS A 164 -4.23 -18.57 1.81
N ASP A 165 -3.92 -17.45 2.46
CA ASP A 165 -4.91 -16.39 2.74
C ASP A 165 -5.13 -15.48 1.53
N LYS A 166 -4.14 -15.38 0.63
CA LYS A 166 -4.20 -14.49 -0.54
C LYS A 166 -5.43 -14.72 -1.42
N ALA A 167 -5.74 -15.97 -1.73
CA ALA A 167 -6.85 -16.30 -2.63
C ALA A 167 -8.21 -15.95 -2.02
N ASP A 168 -8.40 -16.27 -0.73
CA ASP A 168 -9.64 -15.98 -0.01
C ASP A 168 -9.83 -14.46 0.16
N MET A 169 -8.80 -13.75 0.59
CA MET A 169 -8.86 -12.30 0.77
C MET A 169 -9.06 -11.57 -0.55
N ALA A 170 -8.43 -12.01 -1.64
CA ALA A 170 -8.69 -11.48 -2.98
C ALA A 170 -10.15 -11.70 -3.40
N GLY A 171 -10.72 -12.86 -3.09
CA GLY A 171 -12.13 -13.17 -3.34
C GLY A 171 -13.07 -12.30 -2.50
N GLN A 172 -12.77 -12.06 -1.23
CA GLN A 172 -13.53 -11.14 -0.36
C GLN A 172 -13.45 -9.71 -0.91
N PHE A 173 -12.27 -9.28 -1.35
CA PHE A 173 -12.08 -7.96 -1.92
C PHE A 173 -12.79 -7.78 -3.26
N PHE A 174 -12.79 -8.82 -4.11
CA PHE A 174 -13.58 -8.82 -5.35
C PHE A 174 -15.07 -8.61 -5.09
N LYS A 175 -15.64 -9.31 -4.11
CA LYS A 175 -17.03 -9.11 -3.69
C LYS A 175 -17.29 -7.67 -3.24
N ARG A 176 -16.37 -7.10 -2.45
CA ARG A 176 -16.48 -5.71 -1.98
C ARG A 176 -16.37 -4.72 -3.13
N ALA A 177 -15.40 -4.87 -4.01
CA ALA A 177 -15.19 -4.00 -5.17
C ALA A 177 -16.41 -3.99 -6.10
N THR A 178 -16.97 -5.18 -6.39
CA THR A 178 -18.18 -5.29 -7.23
C THR A 178 -19.42 -4.68 -6.56
N GLN A 179 -19.54 -4.73 -5.24
CA GLN A 179 -20.60 -4.03 -4.51
C GLN A 179 -20.43 -2.51 -4.61
N ILE A 180 -19.21 -1.98 -4.48
CA ILE A 180 -18.94 -0.54 -4.64
C ILE A 180 -19.31 -0.08 -6.04
N LEU A 181 -18.91 -0.81 -7.09
CA LEU A 181 -19.26 -0.48 -8.48
C LEU A 181 -20.76 -0.44 -8.71
N LYS A 182 -21.51 -1.37 -8.11
CA LYS A 182 -22.98 -1.37 -8.16
C LYS A 182 -23.60 -0.16 -7.45
N LEU A 183 -23.07 0.22 -6.28
CA LEU A 183 -23.52 1.40 -5.52
C LEU A 183 -23.26 2.71 -6.28
N GLU A 184 -22.18 2.77 -7.06
CA GLU A 184 -21.84 3.91 -7.91
C GLU A 184 -22.52 3.87 -9.29
N ASN A 185 -23.38 2.85 -9.56
CA ASN A 185 -24.07 2.64 -10.83
C ASN A 185 -23.12 2.53 -12.04
N ILE A 186 -21.94 1.91 -11.85
CA ILE A 186 -20.95 1.68 -12.89
C ILE A 186 -21.17 0.30 -13.51
N GLU A 187 -21.30 0.27 -14.84
CA GLU A 187 -21.29 -0.99 -15.59
C GLU A 187 -19.88 -1.60 -15.58
N PHE A 188 -19.75 -2.90 -15.36
CA PHE A 188 -18.45 -3.55 -15.31
C PHE A 188 -18.48 -4.99 -15.80
N GLU A 189 -17.38 -5.42 -16.39
CA GLU A 189 -17.11 -6.82 -16.71
C GLU A 189 -16.38 -7.47 -15.52
N PRO A 190 -16.94 -8.55 -14.91
CA PRO A 190 -16.32 -9.21 -13.74
C PRO A 190 -14.87 -9.68 -13.97
N LYS A 191 -14.55 -10.11 -15.20
CA LYS A 191 -13.19 -10.53 -15.58
C LYS A 191 -12.19 -9.38 -15.46
N VAL A 192 -12.56 -8.19 -15.95
CA VAL A 192 -11.71 -6.99 -15.91
C VAL A 192 -11.42 -6.56 -14.46
N VAL A 193 -12.45 -6.56 -13.62
CA VAL A 193 -12.29 -6.27 -12.19
C VAL A 193 -11.36 -7.29 -11.51
N ALA A 194 -11.52 -8.58 -11.84
CA ALA A 194 -10.64 -9.63 -11.29
C ALA A 194 -9.18 -9.44 -11.72
N GLU A 195 -8.91 -9.04 -12.96
CA GLU A 195 -7.56 -8.78 -13.47
C GLU A 195 -6.93 -7.55 -12.79
N ILE A 196 -7.69 -6.46 -12.59
CA ILE A 196 -7.23 -5.28 -11.85
C ILE A 196 -6.85 -5.69 -10.43
N ILE A 197 -7.69 -6.48 -9.75
CA ILE A 197 -7.39 -6.98 -8.41
C ILE A 197 -6.13 -7.84 -8.42
N THR A 198 -6.02 -8.81 -9.30
CA THR A 198 -4.85 -9.70 -9.40
C THR A 198 -3.56 -8.91 -9.59
N LYS A 199 -3.60 -7.83 -10.37
CA LYS A 199 -2.44 -6.99 -10.66
C LYS A 199 -1.95 -6.16 -9.47
N TYR A 200 -2.86 -5.64 -8.65
CA TYR A 200 -2.52 -4.68 -7.60
C TYR A 200 -2.66 -5.24 -6.18
N PHE A 201 -3.31 -6.39 -6.00
CA PHE A 201 -3.43 -7.04 -4.70
C PHE A 201 -2.04 -7.37 -4.11
N PRO A 202 -1.79 -7.09 -2.83
CA PRO A 202 -2.74 -6.78 -1.76
C PRO A 202 -2.96 -5.28 -1.47
N ASP A 203 -2.59 -4.38 -2.35
CA ASP A 203 -2.82 -2.94 -2.16
C ASP A 203 -4.27 -2.56 -2.50
N TYR A 204 -5.16 -2.64 -1.49
CA TYR A 204 -6.58 -2.28 -1.63
C TYR A 204 -6.79 -0.82 -2.06
N ARG A 205 -5.92 0.09 -1.57
CA ARG A 205 -6.00 1.51 -1.92
C ARG A 205 -5.77 1.71 -3.40
N LYS A 206 -4.72 1.07 -3.94
CA LYS A 206 -4.38 1.15 -5.36
C LYS A 206 -5.48 0.57 -6.24
N VAL A 207 -6.04 -0.61 -5.88
CA VAL A 207 -7.15 -1.20 -6.64
C VAL A 207 -8.36 -0.27 -6.68
N LEU A 208 -8.78 0.29 -5.52
CA LEU A 208 -9.95 1.20 -5.49
C LEU A 208 -9.70 2.47 -6.28
N SER A 209 -8.48 3.05 -6.20
CA SER A 209 -8.12 4.24 -6.97
C SER A 209 -8.14 3.97 -8.48
N GLU A 210 -7.65 2.81 -8.92
CA GLU A 210 -7.69 2.41 -10.34
C GLU A 210 -9.14 2.17 -10.81
N LEU A 211 -9.96 1.47 -10.02
CA LEU A 211 -11.37 1.27 -10.33
C LEU A 211 -12.11 2.61 -10.44
N GLN A 212 -11.87 3.54 -9.51
CA GLN A 212 -12.45 4.88 -9.55
C GLN A 212 -11.98 5.66 -10.78
N ARG A 213 -10.68 5.57 -11.14
CA ARG A 213 -10.15 6.21 -12.34
C ARG A 213 -10.83 5.69 -13.60
N TYR A 214 -11.02 4.38 -13.71
CA TYR A 214 -11.68 3.79 -14.88
C TYR A 214 -13.19 4.03 -14.89
N SER A 215 -13.83 4.24 -13.75
CA SER A 215 -15.26 4.51 -13.66
C SER A 215 -15.68 5.86 -14.26
N VAL A 216 -14.74 6.78 -14.48
CA VAL A 216 -15.02 8.10 -15.09
C VAL A 216 -15.66 7.96 -16.49
N SER A 217 -15.33 6.89 -17.23
CA SER A 217 -15.97 6.57 -18.53
C SER A 217 -17.38 5.98 -18.41
N GLY A 218 -17.87 5.73 -17.19
CA GLY A 218 -19.18 5.10 -16.93
C GLY A 218 -19.19 3.59 -17.07
N LYS A 219 -18.13 2.98 -17.61
CA LYS A 219 -18.03 1.55 -17.85
C LYS A 219 -16.62 1.02 -17.65
N ILE A 220 -16.51 -0.15 -17.02
CA ILE A 220 -15.24 -0.87 -16.85
C ILE A 220 -15.30 -2.14 -17.71
N ASP A 221 -14.72 -2.09 -18.89
CA ASP A 221 -14.72 -3.17 -19.89
C ASP A 221 -13.30 -3.57 -20.32
N SER A 222 -13.22 -4.56 -21.21
CA SER A 222 -11.97 -5.10 -21.73
C SER A 222 -11.09 -4.09 -22.47
N GLY A 223 -11.64 -2.96 -22.95
CA GLY A 223 -10.86 -1.86 -23.53
C GLY A 223 -9.85 -1.24 -22.54
N ILE A 224 -10.12 -1.34 -21.24
CA ILE A 224 -9.22 -0.90 -20.18
C ILE A 224 -8.01 -1.84 -20.03
N LEU A 225 -8.18 -3.12 -20.32
CA LEU A 225 -7.12 -4.12 -20.23
C LEU A 225 -6.00 -3.88 -21.24
N VAL A 226 -6.32 -3.29 -22.39
CA VAL A 226 -5.33 -2.88 -23.40
C VAL A 226 -4.32 -1.89 -22.81
N ASN A 227 -4.78 -1.01 -21.92
CA ASN A 227 -3.91 -0.07 -21.19
C ASN A 227 -3.22 -0.69 -19.95
N LEU A 228 -3.68 -1.88 -19.52
CA LEU A 228 -3.15 -2.59 -18.35
C LEU A 228 -2.18 -3.70 -18.73
N SER A 229 -2.12 -4.08 -20.02
CA SER A 229 -1.62 -5.38 -20.43
C SER A 229 -0.12 -5.42 -20.70
N ASP A 230 0.43 -6.60 -20.44
CA ASP A 230 1.66 -7.15 -20.96
C ASP A 230 1.76 -7.09 -22.51
N GLU A 231 0.67 -6.83 -23.25
CA GLU A 231 0.68 -6.64 -24.70
C GLU A 231 1.58 -5.50 -25.13
N SER A 232 1.56 -4.37 -24.45
CA SER A 232 2.46 -3.25 -24.74
C SER A 232 3.93 -3.63 -24.58
N TYR A 233 4.25 -4.46 -23.56
CA TYR A 233 5.61 -4.99 -23.40
C TYR A 233 5.94 -6.09 -24.42
N LYS A 234 4.99 -6.94 -24.79
CA LYS A 234 5.18 -7.94 -25.87
C LYS A 234 5.49 -7.26 -27.21
N GLU A 235 4.75 -6.19 -27.52
CA GLU A 235 5.06 -5.36 -28.71
C GLU A 235 6.43 -4.72 -28.61
N LEU A 236 6.78 -4.15 -27.44
CA LEU A 236 8.11 -3.58 -27.20
C LEU A 236 9.21 -4.63 -27.44
N PHE A 237 9.09 -5.82 -26.85
CA PHE A 237 10.08 -6.88 -27.01
C PHE A 237 10.19 -7.38 -28.46
N LYS A 238 9.09 -7.40 -29.20
CA LYS A 238 9.11 -7.71 -30.62
C LYS A 238 9.89 -6.64 -31.39
N MET A 239 9.61 -5.34 -31.16
CA MET A 239 10.36 -4.24 -31.76
C MET A 239 11.84 -4.29 -31.39
N MET A 240 12.17 -4.63 -30.14
CA MET A 240 13.55 -4.78 -29.67
C MET A 240 14.26 -5.95 -30.35
N LYS A 241 13.61 -7.11 -30.50
CA LYS A 241 14.11 -8.27 -31.22
C LYS A 241 14.38 -7.94 -32.69
N ASP A 242 13.47 -7.23 -33.33
CA ASP A 242 13.56 -6.80 -34.72
C ASP A 242 14.52 -5.58 -34.92
N ARG A 243 15.11 -5.06 -33.81
CA ARG A 243 15.98 -3.87 -33.80
C ARG A 243 15.34 -2.62 -34.39
N ASP A 244 14.02 -2.48 -34.24
CA ASP A 244 13.26 -1.34 -34.71
C ASP A 244 13.37 -0.15 -33.71
N PHE A 245 14.51 0.54 -33.74
CA PHE A 245 14.80 1.67 -32.85
C PHE A 245 13.78 2.80 -32.95
N LYS A 246 13.18 3.01 -34.12
CA LYS A 246 12.21 4.08 -34.33
C LYS A 246 10.95 3.84 -33.50
N ASN A 247 10.41 2.62 -33.55
CA ASN A 247 9.21 2.28 -32.83
C ASN A 247 9.48 2.07 -31.33
N VAL A 248 10.65 1.56 -30.94
CA VAL A 248 11.09 1.52 -29.52
C VAL A 248 11.12 2.92 -28.94
N ARG A 249 11.68 3.93 -29.65
CA ARG A 249 11.69 5.32 -29.21
C ARG A 249 10.29 5.90 -29.04
N ILE A 250 9.38 5.63 -29.97
CA ILE A 250 7.99 6.07 -29.88
C ILE A 250 7.31 5.45 -28.66
N TRP A 251 7.57 4.18 -28.40
CA TRP A 251 7.04 3.49 -27.22
C TRP A 251 7.58 4.11 -25.93
N VAL A 252 8.90 4.36 -25.85
CA VAL A 252 9.54 5.00 -24.69
C VAL A 252 8.94 6.37 -24.44
N GLY A 253 8.82 7.24 -25.45
CA GLY A 253 8.22 8.56 -25.31
C GLY A 253 6.77 8.56 -24.81
N LYS A 254 5.99 7.53 -25.17
CA LYS A 254 4.61 7.37 -24.65
C LYS A 254 4.55 6.91 -23.20
N ASN A 255 5.61 6.28 -22.68
CA ASN A 255 5.67 5.66 -21.36
C ASN A 255 6.66 6.34 -20.40
N ALA A 256 7.44 7.33 -20.86
CA ALA A 256 8.48 7.99 -20.07
C ALA A 256 7.94 8.84 -18.91
N ASP A 257 6.68 9.32 -19.00
CA ASP A 257 5.99 10.02 -17.91
C ASP A 257 5.55 9.09 -16.76
N THR A 258 5.77 7.79 -16.93
CA THR A 258 5.50 6.80 -15.88
C THR A 258 6.67 6.77 -14.90
N ASP A 259 6.42 6.40 -13.62
CA ASP A 259 7.48 6.12 -12.65
C ASP A 259 8.49 5.12 -13.24
N VAL A 260 9.71 5.61 -13.49
CA VAL A 260 10.80 4.87 -14.14
C VAL A 260 11.15 3.59 -13.37
N THR A 261 11.07 3.61 -12.04
CA THR A 261 11.32 2.45 -11.18
C THR A 261 10.29 1.35 -11.47
N ARG A 262 9.04 1.75 -11.63
CA ARG A 262 7.95 0.83 -11.98
C ARG A 262 8.09 0.31 -13.40
N LEU A 263 8.50 1.16 -14.34
CA LEU A 263 8.73 0.76 -15.73
C LEU A 263 9.81 -0.33 -15.82
N PHE A 264 10.95 -0.14 -15.15
CA PHE A 264 12.03 -1.14 -15.13
C PHE A 264 11.61 -2.44 -14.45
N ARG A 265 10.80 -2.37 -13.38
CA ARG A 265 10.28 -3.57 -12.73
C ARG A 265 9.35 -4.36 -13.64
N GLN A 266 8.41 -3.70 -14.30
CA GLN A 266 7.49 -4.35 -15.24
C GLN A 266 8.21 -4.90 -16.46
N PHE A 267 9.21 -4.17 -16.95
CA PHE A 267 10.08 -4.65 -18.03
C PHE A 267 10.79 -5.95 -17.64
N TYR A 268 11.40 -5.99 -16.44
CA TYR A 268 12.04 -7.21 -15.93
C TYR A 268 11.08 -8.37 -15.83
N ASP A 269 9.92 -8.18 -15.19
CA ASP A 269 8.93 -9.24 -14.98
C ASP A 269 8.41 -9.81 -16.33
N SER A 270 8.30 -8.97 -17.36
CA SER A 270 7.88 -9.38 -18.71
C SER A 270 9.03 -10.04 -19.52
N ALA A 271 10.26 -9.62 -19.29
CA ALA A 271 11.44 -10.06 -20.03
C ALA A 271 11.83 -11.52 -19.72
N ILE A 272 11.57 -12.01 -18.51
CA ILE A 272 11.99 -13.34 -18.04
C ILE A 272 11.51 -14.47 -18.98
N ASN A 273 10.32 -14.30 -19.57
CA ASN A 273 9.72 -15.31 -20.45
C ASN A 273 10.07 -15.12 -21.94
N ILE A 274 10.81 -14.07 -22.28
CA ILE A 274 11.06 -13.65 -23.68
C ILE A 274 12.55 -13.66 -24.01
N LEU A 275 13.42 -13.59 -23.01
CA LEU A 275 14.86 -13.64 -23.19
C LEU A 275 15.40 -15.05 -22.93
N GLU A 276 16.53 -15.38 -23.60
CA GLU A 276 17.28 -16.59 -23.25
C GLU A 276 17.72 -16.56 -21.80
N PRO A 277 17.66 -17.69 -21.05
CA PRO A 277 18.08 -17.74 -19.64
C PRO A 277 19.50 -17.22 -19.38
N SER A 278 20.40 -17.40 -20.35
CA SER A 278 21.78 -16.91 -20.32
C SER A 278 21.89 -15.38 -20.30
N SER A 279 20.88 -14.67 -20.80
CA SER A 279 20.82 -13.20 -20.87
C SER A 279 20.21 -12.55 -19.63
N ILE A 280 19.54 -13.31 -18.76
CA ILE A 280 18.87 -12.76 -17.58
C ILE A 280 19.84 -12.07 -16.59
N PRO A 281 21.03 -12.64 -16.27
CA PRO A 281 21.98 -11.92 -15.41
C PRO A 281 22.42 -10.56 -15.99
N THR A 282 22.67 -10.51 -17.30
CA THR A 282 23.03 -9.26 -18.00
C THR A 282 21.90 -8.24 -17.92
N LEU A 283 20.67 -8.68 -18.16
CA LEU A 283 19.48 -7.83 -17.99
C LEU A 283 19.41 -7.22 -16.60
N ILE A 284 19.57 -8.03 -15.54
CA ILE A 284 19.49 -7.55 -14.15
C ILE A 284 20.54 -6.47 -13.87
N LEU A 285 21.79 -6.69 -14.31
CA LEU A 285 22.87 -5.71 -14.11
C LEU A 285 22.58 -4.41 -14.87
N THR A 286 22.14 -4.50 -16.13
CA THR A 286 21.79 -3.33 -16.93
C THR A 286 20.64 -2.55 -16.29
N LEU A 287 19.54 -3.21 -15.90
CA LEU A 287 18.42 -2.55 -15.27
C LEU A 287 18.78 -1.89 -13.93
N ALA A 288 19.61 -2.55 -13.11
CA ALA A 288 20.05 -2.00 -11.82
C ALA A 288 20.90 -0.73 -12.00
N ASP A 289 21.78 -0.70 -13.01
CA ASP A 289 22.60 0.46 -13.33
C ASP A 289 21.76 1.66 -13.82
N TYR A 290 20.82 1.41 -14.75
CA TYR A 290 19.94 2.47 -15.24
C TYR A 290 18.91 2.92 -14.22
N GLN A 291 18.48 2.05 -13.32
CA GLN A 291 17.63 2.43 -12.18
C GLN A 291 18.38 3.32 -11.20
N TYR A 292 19.65 3.05 -10.93
CA TYR A 292 20.51 3.93 -10.14
C TYR A 292 20.71 5.28 -10.84
N LYS A 293 21.02 5.29 -12.13
CA LYS A 293 21.17 6.52 -12.93
C LYS A 293 19.89 7.36 -12.97
N ALA A 294 18.71 6.73 -12.97
CA ALA A 294 17.42 7.43 -13.02
C ALA A 294 17.22 8.43 -11.86
N ALA A 295 17.89 8.23 -10.72
CA ALA A 295 17.82 9.16 -9.59
C ALA A 295 18.59 10.48 -9.84
N PHE A 296 19.47 10.55 -10.86
CA PHE A 296 20.39 11.65 -11.07
C PHE A 296 20.30 12.29 -12.47
N VAL A 297 19.61 11.65 -13.42
CA VAL A 297 19.53 12.16 -14.80
C VAL A 297 18.47 13.25 -14.92
N ALA A 298 18.76 14.24 -15.75
CA ALA A 298 17.83 15.32 -16.07
C ALA A 298 16.73 14.88 -17.07
N ASP A 299 17.03 13.89 -17.91
CA ASP A 299 16.12 13.38 -18.94
C ASP A 299 15.86 11.88 -18.73
N ALA A 300 14.67 11.59 -18.21
CA ALA A 300 14.24 10.23 -17.94
C ALA A 300 14.00 9.43 -19.23
N GLU A 301 13.48 10.06 -20.29
CA GLU A 301 13.23 9.41 -21.58
C GLU A 301 14.53 8.90 -22.19
N LEU A 302 15.56 9.77 -22.21
CA LEU A 302 16.87 9.40 -22.73
C LEU A 302 17.52 8.27 -21.92
N ASN A 303 17.38 8.28 -20.60
CA ASN A 303 17.89 7.22 -19.73
C ASN A 303 17.22 5.86 -20.00
N VAL A 304 15.90 5.85 -20.13
CA VAL A 304 15.14 4.63 -20.46
C VAL A 304 15.50 4.15 -21.86
N MET A 305 15.60 5.05 -22.85
CA MET A 305 15.98 4.69 -24.22
C MET A 305 17.38 4.07 -24.27
N ALA A 306 18.34 4.63 -23.55
CA ALA A 306 19.70 4.10 -23.46
C ALA A 306 19.71 2.69 -22.86
N CYS A 307 18.91 2.46 -21.80
CA CYS A 307 18.72 1.14 -21.24
C CYS A 307 18.19 0.13 -22.29
N MET A 308 17.15 0.50 -23.04
CA MET A 308 16.58 -0.37 -24.08
C MET A 308 17.61 -0.71 -25.16
N VAL A 309 18.40 0.26 -25.60
CA VAL A 309 19.48 0.06 -26.59
C VAL A 309 20.54 -0.91 -26.05
N GLU A 310 20.93 -0.76 -24.79
CA GLU A 310 21.92 -1.67 -24.17
C GLU A 310 21.38 -3.10 -24.02
N VAL A 311 20.11 -3.26 -23.63
CA VAL A 311 19.46 -4.57 -23.60
C VAL A 311 19.37 -5.20 -25.01
N MET A 312 19.02 -4.42 -26.04
CA MET A 312 18.98 -4.88 -27.42
C MET A 312 20.36 -5.35 -27.94
N SER A 313 21.43 -4.75 -27.41
CA SER A 313 22.79 -5.07 -27.83
C SER A 313 23.36 -6.30 -27.11
N ASN A 314 23.05 -6.45 -25.83
CA ASN A 314 23.72 -7.40 -24.94
C ASN A 314 22.86 -8.63 -24.59
N CYS A 315 21.54 -8.60 -24.82
CA CYS A 315 20.64 -9.70 -24.52
C CYS A 315 20.15 -10.40 -25.79
N ARG A 316 19.93 -11.72 -25.69
CA ARG A 316 19.37 -12.56 -26.75
C ARG A 316 17.90 -12.80 -26.49
N PHE A 317 17.09 -12.58 -27.50
CA PHE A 317 15.65 -12.80 -27.47
C PHE A 317 15.33 -14.21 -28.00
N LEU A 318 14.37 -14.89 -27.35
CA LEU A 318 13.85 -16.21 -27.77
C LEU A 318 13.12 -16.14 -29.10
#